data_bda768617b8c6a8f9cf55bc3182bd128
#
_entry.id   bda768617b8c6a8f9cf55bc3182bd128
#
_cell.length_a   1.000
_cell.length_b   1.000
_cell.length_c   1.000
_cell.angle_alpha   90.00
_cell.angle_beta   90.00
_cell.angle_gamma   90.00
#
_symmetry.space_group_name_H-M   'P 1'
#
loop_
_entity.id
_entity.type
_entity.pdbx_description
1 polymer ?
#
loop_
_entity_poly.entity_id
_entity_poly.type
_entity_poly.pdbx_seq_one_letter_code
_entity_poly.pdbx_strand_id
1 'polypeptide(L)'
;MIKIESENKETIQSVEQVQTQYQADKDNVEKFLNHESPTFNLYSLKRLCLSELSYKGAFKYNKICGFTRRQILNMIQNPERYGNHIIRLSRYMYLKSGYYKRLVDYFVNMAVVNWTVDLEPKTIKAYNPDEKMSKQIKTNYYKYVAQVNKFKLDNRITDIVRRLFIEDACFGYVVENEIETSIYWLDPLYCEIKRNIGGNVFGFAVNRSLVNNDIYETFPSELQELLEKSKEISPNNMVMIPYENSFCLKYHNDFTYLYSPFLGLIAEILNIDDAKDLSKAKAEADAYKLVYLKIPTNDEGQMTMGDEIVVPFTTMVKEVCPSSWGVVPVPMGMELMESKSTVSDDVNKVEQNVENYYGEAGVSKSLISSASSGSELKLSMKVDSSDIYRIYRQLEAWIELQMKLRGFIYADYQFAINILPTTIFDVGDYIDTQLKLAQVSTPNKGKLLASNGINTAKLLGNSVLENSILSDIFDSWKPLASTYTMSGDSDVTDKGGRPMKDETEISKTTDTQRNNDSNSTENRI
;
A
#
# COMPACT_ATOMS: atom_id res chain seq x y z
N MET A 1 -4.41 19.94 33.69
CA MET A 1 -5.79 20.24 34.10
C MET A 1 -6.21 21.69 33.85
N ILE A 2 -5.42 22.71 34.18
CA ILE A 2 -5.81 24.14 34.06
C ILE A 2 -5.99 24.63 32.60
N LYS A 3 -5.31 24.06 31.62
CA LYS A 3 -5.43 24.47 30.19
C LYS A 3 -6.66 23.90 29.46
N ILE A 4 -7.20 22.79 29.94
CA ILE A 4 -8.40 22.16 29.36
C ILE A 4 -9.69 22.85 29.86
N GLU A 5 -9.64 23.43 31.05
CA GLU A 5 -10.77 24.21 31.60
C GLU A 5 -10.92 25.60 30.97
N SER A 6 -9.80 26.20 30.47
CA SER A 6 -9.87 27.50 29.79
C SER A 6 -10.43 27.37 28.36
N GLU A 7 -10.07 26.34 27.62
CA GLU A 7 -10.61 26.09 26.26
C GLU A 7 -12.09 25.69 26.29
N ASN A 8 -12.54 24.95 27.30
CA ASN A 8 -13.95 24.66 27.48
C ASN A 8 -14.77 25.92 27.86
N LYS A 9 -14.22 26.86 28.61
CA LYS A 9 -14.90 28.10 28.93
C LYS A 9 -15.07 29.03 27.72
N GLU A 10 -14.06 29.16 26.87
CA GLU A 10 -14.16 29.94 25.63
C GLU A 10 -15.16 29.33 24.63
N THR A 11 -15.23 27.99 24.55
CA THR A 11 -16.19 27.30 23.69
C THR A 11 -17.61 27.44 24.22
N ILE A 12 -17.82 27.40 25.53
CA ILE A 12 -19.16 27.62 26.15
C ILE A 12 -19.59 29.06 25.99
N GLN A 13 -18.71 30.05 26.18
CA GLN A 13 -19.02 31.47 25.97
C GLN A 13 -19.36 31.77 24.49
N SER A 14 -18.71 31.12 23.52
CA SER A 14 -19.04 31.29 22.11
C SER A 14 -20.42 30.70 21.76
N VAL A 15 -20.78 29.58 22.36
CA VAL A 15 -22.11 28.97 22.17
C VAL A 15 -23.21 29.80 22.84
N GLU A 16 -22.98 30.36 24.03
CA GLU A 16 -23.91 31.26 24.71
C GLU A 16 -24.08 32.58 23.96
N GLN A 17 -23.01 33.15 23.38
CA GLN A 17 -23.11 34.34 22.52
C GLN A 17 -23.91 34.07 21.26
N VAL A 18 -23.72 32.92 20.61
CA VAL A 18 -24.50 32.53 19.41
C VAL A 18 -25.97 32.30 19.78
N GLN A 19 -26.26 31.69 20.93
CA GLN A 19 -27.62 31.50 21.40
C GLN A 19 -28.31 32.85 21.78
N THR A 20 -27.55 33.76 22.40
CA THR A 20 -28.06 35.09 22.77
C THR A 20 -28.32 35.94 21.51
N GLN A 21 -27.47 35.84 20.50
CA GLN A 21 -27.68 36.54 19.22
C GLN A 21 -28.83 35.95 18.43
N TYR A 22 -29.03 34.62 18.48
CA TYR A 22 -30.17 33.93 17.89
C TYR A 22 -31.48 34.34 18.55
N GLN A 23 -31.50 34.52 19.89
CA GLN A 23 -32.70 34.96 20.64
C GLN A 23 -33.00 36.43 20.37
N ALA A 24 -31.98 37.30 20.30
CA ALA A 24 -32.14 38.71 19.96
C ALA A 24 -32.64 38.92 18.52
N ASP A 25 -32.21 38.10 17.59
CA ASP A 25 -32.70 38.10 16.22
C ASP A 25 -34.14 37.58 16.12
N LYS A 26 -34.51 36.62 16.96
CA LYS A 26 -35.90 36.13 17.07
C LYS A 26 -36.84 37.20 17.62
N ASP A 27 -36.45 37.92 18.67
CA ASP A 27 -37.21 38.99 19.27
C ASP A 27 -37.37 40.21 18.33
N ASN A 28 -36.36 40.50 17.53
CA ASN A 28 -36.42 41.54 16.50
C ASN A 28 -37.35 41.15 15.34
N VAL A 29 -37.42 39.87 15.00
CA VAL A 29 -38.35 39.34 13.99
C VAL A 29 -39.78 39.34 14.49
N GLU A 30 -40.03 39.00 15.76
CA GLU A 30 -41.38 39.10 16.37
C GLU A 30 -41.85 40.55 16.48
N LYS A 31 -40.96 41.51 16.79
CA LYS A 31 -41.30 42.95 16.76
C LYS A 31 -41.60 43.45 15.35
N PHE A 32 -41.00 42.90 14.32
CA PHE A 32 -41.27 43.27 12.93
C PHE A 32 -42.57 42.66 12.39
N LEU A 33 -42.97 41.49 12.89
CA LEU A 33 -44.20 40.80 12.51
C LEU A 33 -45.45 41.38 13.16
N ASN A 34 -45.30 42.10 14.27
CA ASN A 34 -46.41 42.74 14.98
C ASN A 34 -46.72 44.14 14.47
N HIS A 35 -46.05 44.68 13.46
CA HIS A 35 -46.39 45.90 12.76
C HIS A 35 -47.31 45.58 11.57
N GLU A 36 -48.58 45.96 11.70
CA GLU A 36 -49.64 45.81 10.70
C GLU A 36 -49.22 46.39 9.34
N SER A 37 -48.87 45.53 8.38
CA SER A 37 -49.06 45.77 6.96
C SER A 37 -49.30 44.45 6.24
N PRO A 38 -50.34 44.39 5.40
CA PRO A 38 -50.79 43.13 4.80
C PRO A 38 -50.03 42.85 3.52
N THR A 39 -48.85 42.42 3.62
CA THR A 39 -48.17 41.92 2.39
C THR A 39 -46.94 41.12 2.71
N PHE A 40 -46.92 39.95 2.15
CA PHE A 40 -45.77 39.09 1.99
C PHE A 40 -45.29 38.35 3.25
N ASN A 41 -45.50 37.05 3.23
CA ASN A 41 -44.93 36.15 4.21
C ASN A 41 -43.41 36.05 4.01
N LEU A 42 -42.68 37.08 4.47
CA LEU A 42 -41.19 37.12 4.48
C LEU A 42 -40.59 35.93 5.23
N TYR A 43 -41.43 35.20 5.99
CA TYR A 43 -41.00 34.06 6.80
C TYR A 43 -40.57 32.87 5.97
N SER A 44 -41.22 32.62 4.84
CA SER A 44 -40.84 31.53 3.93
C SER A 44 -39.57 31.85 3.14
N LEU A 45 -39.38 33.09 2.69
CA LEU A 45 -38.15 33.56 2.05
C LEU A 45 -36.99 33.58 3.05
N LYS A 46 -37.22 34.03 4.29
CA LYS A 46 -36.20 34.02 5.35
C LYS A 46 -35.82 32.59 5.76
N ARG A 47 -36.77 31.64 5.75
CA ARG A 47 -36.51 30.23 6.03
C ARG A 47 -35.72 29.56 4.90
N LEU A 48 -35.96 29.94 3.67
CA LEU A 48 -35.15 29.55 2.50
C LEU A 48 -33.73 30.13 2.58
N CYS A 49 -33.58 31.42 2.88
CA CYS A 49 -32.27 32.04 3.07
C CYS A 49 -31.52 31.50 4.30
N LEU A 50 -32.22 31.17 5.39
CA LEU A 50 -31.62 30.54 6.57
C LEU A 50 -31.23 29.09 6.32
N SER A 51 -31.96 28.34 5.48
CA SER A 51 -31.53 27.00 5.05
C SER A 51 -30.30 27.06 4.18
N GLU A 52 -30.17 28.03 3.28
CA GLU A 52 -28.94 28.27 2.51
C GLU A 52 -27.77 28.72 3.38
N LEU A 53 -28.03 29.58 4.39
CA LEU A 53 -27.01 30.00 5.35
C LEU A 53 -26.58 28.86 6.29
N SER A 54 -27.49 27.98 6.67
CA SER A 54 -27.15 26.75 7.40
C SER A 54 -26.37 25.78 6.52
N TYR A 55 -26.60 25.80 5.22
CA TYR A 55 -25.86 25.02 4.24
C TYR A 55 -24.43 25.56 4.07
N LYS A 56 -24.22 26.88 4.07
CA LYS A 56 -22.86 27.49 4.12
C LYS A 56 -22.13 27.20 5.44
N GLY A 57 -22.87 26.96 6.53
CA GLY A 57 -22.33 26.51 7.82
C GLY A 57 -22.03 24.99 7.87
N ALA A 58 -22.52 24.22 6.90
CA ALA A 58 -22.26 22.76 6.82
C ALA A 58 -20.89 22.39 6.26
N PHE A 59 -20.10 23.32 5.77
CA PHE A 59 -18.65 23.15 5.76
C PHE A 59 -18.12 23.17 7.21
N LYS A 60 -18.68 22.31 8.05
CA LYS A 60 -18.06 21.96 9.33
C LYS A 60 -16.65 21.53 8.97
N TYR A 61 -15.69 22.25 9.49
CA TYR A 61 -14.28 21.85 9.48
C TYR A 61 -14.20 20.41 9.98
N ASN A 62 -14.31 19.46 9.06
CA ASN A 62 -14.18 18.07 9.40
C ASN A 62 -12.74 17.87 9.84
N LYS A 63 -12.55 17.74 11.15
CA LYS A 63 -11.24 17.40 11.71
C LYS A 63 -10.92 15.97 11.29
N ILE A 64 -9.82 15.80 10.60
CA ILE A 64 -9.31 14.50 10.20
C ILE A 64 -8.23 14.12 11.20
N CYS A 65 -8.42 13.02 11.92
CA CYS A 65 -7.53 12.61 13.01
C CYS A 65 -7.31 13.70 14.07
N GLY A 66 -8.31 14.57 14.31
CA GLY A 66 -8.23 15.71 15.22
C GLY A 66 -7.58 16.98 14.64
N PHE A 67 -7.06 16.94 13.40
CA PHE A 67 -6.41 18.06 12.73
C PHE A 67 -7.33 18.73 11.70
N THR A 68 -7.25 20.06 11.60
CA THR A 68 -7.89 20.83 10.54
C THR A 68 -7.09 20.70 9.23
N ARG A 69 -7.73 20.94 8.07
CA ARG A 69 -7.06 20.94 6.77
C ARG A 69 -5.80 21.83 6.75
N ARG A 70 -5.87 23.02 7.31
CA ARG A 70 -4.74 23.96 7.38
C ARG A 70 -3.58 23.38 8.19
N GLN A 71 -3.87 22.67 9.30
CA GLN A 71 -2.84 21.99 10.09
C GLN A 71 -2.20 20.85 9.31
N ILE A 72 -2.99 20.06 8.56
CA ILE A 72 -2.48 18.97 7.72
C ILE A 72 -1.54 19.52 6.64
N LEU A 73 -1.94 20.57 5.93
CA LEU A 73 -1.08 21.20 4.92
C LEU A 73 0.22 21.75 5.52
N ASN A 74 0.16 22.33 6.73
CA ASN A 74 1.37 22.78 7.43
C ASN A 74 2.28 21.62 7.85
N MET A 75 1.72 20.46 8.22
CA MET A 75 2.49 19.25 8.51
C MET A 75 3.20 18.71 7.26
N ILE A 76 2.50 18.73 6.11
CA ILE A 76 3.08 18.31 4.83
C ILE A 76 4.26 19.21 4.43
N GLN A 77 4.16 20.52 4.68
CA GLN A 77 5.22 21.47 4.38
C GLN A 77 6.42 21.38 5.33
N ASN A 78 6.23 20.86 6.54
CA ASN A 78 7.27 20.80 7.57
C ASN A 78 7.36 19.39 8.20
N PRO A 79 7.69 18.34 7.44
CA PRO A 79 7.65 16.95 7.90
C PRO A 79 8.64 16.68 9.04
N GLU A 80 9.79 17.37 9.07
CA GLU A 80 10.80 17.23 10.11
C GLU A 80 10.24 17.50 11.52
N ARG A 81 9.36 18.49 11.62
CA ARG A 81 8.77 18.92 12.89
C ARG A 81 7.60 18.05 13.34
N TYR A 82 6.88 17.49 12.39
CA TYR A 82 5.59 16.84 12.65
C TYR A 82 5.59 15.33 12.43
N GLY A 83 6.75 14.67 12.38
CA GLY A 83 6.86 13.25 12.05
C GLY A 83 5.88 12.33 12.78
N ASN A 84 5.77 12.45 14.11
CA ASN A 84 4.82 11.65 14.89
C ASN A 84 3.35 11.91 14.55
N HIS A 85 3.00 13.15 14.21
CA HIS A 85 1.64 13.50 13.79
C HIS A 85 1.34 12.96 12.39
N ILE A 86 2.33 13.00 11.49
CA ILE A 86 2.25 12.47 10.14
C ILE A 86 2.03 10.96 10.17
N ILE A 87 2.77 10.21 11.00
CA ILE A 87 2.59 8.76 11.16
C ILE A 87 1.15 8.44 11.62
N ARG A 88 0.64 9.16 12.63
CA ARG A 88 -0.73 9.00 13.11
C ARG A 88 -1.76 9.31 12.02
N LEU A 89 -1.52 10.37 11.26
CA LEU A 89 -2.38 10.76 10.14
C LEU A 89 -2.36 9.70 9.03
N SER A 90 -1.20 9.18 8.65
CA SER A 90 -1.06 8.12 7.63
C SER A 90 -1.77 6.84 8.04
N ARG A 91 -1.64 6.42 9.30
CA ARG A 91 -2.39 5.29 9.87
C ARG A 91 -3.90 5.50 9.80
N TYR A 92 -4.35 6.70 10.16
CA TYR A 92 -5.76 7.06 10.07
C TYR A 92 -6.25 7.02 8.62
N MET A 93 -5.47 7.56 7.68
CA MET A 93 -5.82 7.55 6.25
C MET A 93 -5.88 6.12 5.70
N TYR A 94 -4.96 5.24 6.09
CA TYR A 94 -5.01 3.83 5.71
C TYR A 94 -6.28 3.13 6.19
N LEU A 95 -6.79 3.49 7.38
CA LEU A 95 -8.02 2.90 7.93
C LEU A 95 -9.30 3.49 7.34
N LYS A 96 -9.31 4.78 6.97
CA LYS A 96 -10.52 5.51 6.60
C LYS A 96 -10.65 5.78 5.11
N SER A 97 -9.56 6.02 4.40
CA SER A 97 -9.59 6.31 2.97
C SER A 97 -9.39 5.05 2.13
N GLY A 98 -10.41 4.69 1.36
CA GLY A 98 -10.32 3.55 0.43
C GLY A 98 -9.25 3.76 -0.66
N TYR A 99 -9.03 5.00 -1.10
CA TYR A 99 -7.99 5.33 -2.08
C TYR A 99 -6.59 5.12 -1.51
N TYR A 100 -6.33 5.64 -0.31
CA TYR A 100 -5.04 5.48 0.36
C TYR A 100 -4.75 4.02 0.67
N LYS A 101 -5.74 3.30 1.20
CA LYS A 101 -5.63 1.87 1.49
C LYS A 101 -5.32 1.06 0.23
N ARG A 102 -6.06 1.30 -0.87
CA ARG A 102 -5.84 0.58 -2.13
C ARG A 102 -4.44 0.81 -2.68
N LEU A 103 -3.91 2.02 -2.58
CA LEU A 103 -2.56 2.35 -3.02
C LEU A 103 -1.50 1.62 -2.19
N VAL A 104 -1.60 1.65 -0.86
CA VAL A 104 -0.69 0.90 0.02
C VAL A 104 -0.79 -0.60 -0.25
N ASP A 105 -2.01 -1.16 -0.31
CA ASP A 105 -2.22 -2.58 -0.55
C ASP A 105 -1.73 -3.03 -1.95
N TYR A 106 -1.71 -2.13 -2.94
CA TYR A 106 -1.11 -2.39 -4.26
C TYR A 106 0.38 -2.73 -4.12
N PHE A 107 1.17 -1.91 -3.44
CA PHE A 107 2.59 -2.17 -3.21
C PHE A 107 2.83 -3.36 -2.27
N VAL A 108 2.01 -3.52 -1.23
CA VAL A 108 2.09 -4.65 -0.29
C VAL A 108 1.88 -5.98 -1.00
N ASN A 109 0.86 -6.07 -1.86
CA ASN A 109 0.53 -7.30 -2.58
C ASN A 109 1.49 -7.59 -3.74
N MET A 110 2.25 -6.59 -4.19
CA MET A 110 3.28 -6.75 -5.20
C MET A 110 4.49 -7.55 -4.68
N ALA A 111 4.78 -7.44 -3.39
CA ALA A 111 5.97 -7.99 -2.77
C ALA A 111 5.91 -9.52 -2.60
N VAL A 112 6.83 -10.23 -3.24
CA VAL A 112 7.01 -11.68 -3.13
C VAL A 112 8.49 -11.98 -2.89
N VAL A 113 8.82 -12.62 -1.77
CA VAL A 113 10.21 -12.94 -1.45
C VAL A 113 10.58 -14.34 -1.95
N ASN A 114 11.31 -14.35 -3.05
CA ASN A 114 11.99 -15.53 -3.56
C ASN A 114 13.50 -15.33 -3.36
N TRP A 115 14.17 -16.25 -2.68
CA TRP A 115 15.57 -16.06 -2.33
C TRP A 115 16.43 -17.28 -2.62
N THR A 116 17.70 -17.01 -2.92
CA THR A 116 18.78 -18.00 -3.05
C THR A 116 19.94 -17.60 -2.15
N VAL A 117 20.84 -18.53 -1.93
CA VAL A 117 22.12 -18.27 -1.26
C VAL A 117 23.21 -18.52 -2.28
N ASP A 118 23.97 -17.48 -2.56
CA ASP A 118 25.08 -17.52 -3.49
C ASP A 118 26.41 -17.68 -2.72
N LEU A 119 27.42 -18.30 -3.34
CA LEU A 119 28.76 -18.41 -2.81
C LEU A 119 29.65 -17.35 -3.47
N GLU A 120 30.32 -16.54 -2.68
CA GLU A 120 31.28 -15.52 -3.11
C GLU A 120 32.71 -15.93 -2.69
N PRO A 121 33.55 -16.46 -3.62
CA PRO A 121 34.93 -16.75 -3.33
C PRO A 121 35.73 -15.47 -3.10
N LYS A 122 36.53 -15.41 -2.02
CA LYS A 122 37.40 -14.27 -1.68
C LYS A 122 38.87 -14.55 -2.04
N THR A 123 39.27 -15.81 -2.07
CA THR A 123 40.65 -16.23 -2.35
C THR A 123 40.71 -17.15 -3.56
N ILE A 124 41.87 -17.22 -4.21
CA ILE A 124 42.09 -18.11 -5.36
C ILE A 124 41.81 -19.58 -4.99
N LYS A 125 42.07 -19.98 -3.75
CA LYS A 125 41.77 -21.32 -3.25
C LYS A 125 40.26 -21.62 -3.25
N ALA A 126 39.43 -20.62 -3.01
CA ALA A 126 38.01 -20.82 -3.00
C ALA A 126 37.40 -20.92 -4.41
N TYR A 127 38.08 -20.42 -5.45
CA TYR A 127 37.67 -20.65 -6.84
C TYR A 127 37.99 -22.09 -7.33
N ASN A 128 38.99 -22.74 -6.73
CA ASN A 128 39.32 -24.12 -7.03
C ASN A 128 39.58 -24.89 -5.72
N PRO A 129 38.50 -25.20 -4.96
CA PRO A 129 38.63 -25.80 -3.65
C PRO A 129 39.09 -27.27 -3.71
N ASP A 130 39.97 -27.65 -2.79
CA ASP A 130 40.31 -29.04 -2.55
C ASP A 130 39.13 -29.82 -1.92
N GLU A 131 39.23 -31.14 -1.82
CA GLU A 131 38.14 -31.99 -1.30
C GLU A 131 37.75 -31.61 0.15
N LYS A 132 38.72 -31.26 0.98
CA LYS A 132 38.50 -30.86 2.37
C LYS A 132 37.74 -29.54 2.45
N MET A 133 38.15 -28.56 1.67
CA MET A 133 37.51 -27.25 1.59
C MET A 133 36.11 -27.38 1.00
N SER A 134 35.92 -28.20 -0.03
CA SER A 134 34.59 -28.46 -0.61
C SER A 134 33.62 -29.06 0.40
N LYS A 135 34.03 -30.02 1.21
CA LYS A 135 33.23 -30.58 2.31
C LYS A 135 32.89 -29.52 3.38
N GLN A 136 33.87 -28.67 3.68
CA GLN A 136 33.66 -27.58 4.65
C GLN A 136 32.68 -26.52 4.12
N ILE A 137 32.85 -26.08 2.87
CA ILE A 137 31.92 -25.15 2.21
C ILE A 137 30.50 -25.73 2.23
N LYS A 138 30.33 -27.00 1.83
CA LYS A 138 29.02 -27.68 1.83
C LYS A 138 28.36 -27.68 3.22
N THR A 139 29.12 -28.05 4.26
CA THR A 139 28.59 -28.06 5.64
C THR A 139 28.18 -26.67 6.11
N ASN A 140 29.01 -25.66 5.86
CA ASN A 140 28.74 -24.29 6.26
C ASN A 140 27.60 -23.68 5.44
N TYR A 141 27.44 -24.07 4.17
CA TYR A 141 26.30 -23.68 3.34
C TYR A 141 24.98 -24.16 3.93
N TYR A 142 24.89 -25.43 4.35
CA TYR A 142 23.67 -25.93 4.99
C TYR A 142 23.35 -25.20 6.28
N LYS A 143 24.35 -24.89 7.12
CA LYS A 143 24.16 -24.10 8.34
C LYS A 143 23.66 -22.69 8.03
N TYR A 144 24.25 -22.04 7.02
CA TYR A 144 23.85 -20.70 6.59
C TYR A 144 22.41 -20.68 6.08
N VAL A 145 22.05 -21.61 5.18
CA VAL A 145 20.69 -21.72 4.64
C VAL A 145 19.67 -21.99 5.76
N ALA A 146 20.01 -22.89 6.71
CA ALA A 146 19.14 -23.18 7.85
C ALA A 146 18.90 -21.93 8.71
N GLN A 147 19.95 -21.12 8.94
CA GLN A 147 19.83 -19.89 9.71
C GLN A 147 19.00 -18.82 8.97
N VAL A 148 19.21 -18.64 7.66
CA VAL A 148 18.38 -17.72 6.86
C VAL A 148 16.91 -18.17 6.89
N ASN A 149 16.64 -19.47 6.81
CA ASN A 149 15.26 -19.98 6.86
C ASN A 149 14.54 -19.69 8.18
N LYS A 150 15.27 -19.54 9.31
CA LYS A 150 14.68 -19.15 10.60
C LYS A 150 14.04 -17.75 10.56
N PHE A 151 14.48 -16.85 9.68
CA PHE A 151 13.89 -15.52 9.56
C PHE A 151 12.49 -15.52 8.95
N LYS A 152 12.05 -16.61 8.31
CA LYS A 152 10.69 -16.76 7.73
C LYS A 152 10.27 -15.55 6.90
N LEU A 153 11.12 -15.12 5.97
CA LEU A 153 10.94 -13.90 5.19
C LEU A 153 9.63 -13.89 4.41
N ASP A 154 9.23 -15.05 3.87
CA ASP A 154 8.00 -15.23 3.09
C ASP A 154 6.76 -14.74 3.86
N ASN A 155 6.73 -14.96 5.19
CA ASN A 155 5.58 -14.62 6.03
C ASN A 155 5.59 -13.15 6.50
N ARG A 156 6.74 -12.48 6.46
CA ARG A 156 6.93 -11.15 7.07
C ARG A 156 6.97 -10.02 6.07
N ILE A 157 7.24 -10.31 4.81
CA ILE A 157 7.45 -9.27 3.80
C ILE A 157 6.26 -8.34 3.64
N THR A 158 5.05 -8.86 3.68
CA THR A 158 3.82 -8.06 3.54
C THR A 158 3.66 -7.07 4.70
N ASP A 159 4.00 -7.47 5.92
CA ASP A 159 3.94 -6.59 7.10
C ASP A 159 5.05 -5.54 7.07
N ILE A 160 6.26 -5.93 6.65
CA ILE A 160 7.39 -5.02 6.48
C ILE A 160 7.04 -3.95 5.46
N VAL A 161 6.60 -4.34 4.26
CA VAL A 161 6.25 -3.40 3.18
C VAL A 161 5.11 -2.49 3.60
N ARG A 162 4.06 -3.02 4.24
CA ARG A 162 2.94 -2.22 4.74
C ARG A 162 3.40 -1.13 5.70
N ARG A 163 4.28 -1.47 6.67
CA ARG A 163 4.82 -0.50 7.62
C ARG A 163 5.67 0.56 6.94
N LEU A 164 6.51 0.17 5.98
CA LEU A 164 7.34 1.11 5.24
C LEU A 164 6.51 2.13 4.47
N PHE A 165 5.42 1.71 3.82
CA PHE A 165 4.56 2.62 3.05
C PHE A 165 3.64 3.49 3.94
N ILE A 166 3.27 3.03 5.13
CA ILE A 166 2.42 3.82 6.04
C ILE A 166 3.28 4.71 6.95
N GLU A 167 4.40 4.20 7.47
CA GLU A 167 5.15 4.74 8.60
C GLU A 167 6.58 5.18 8.23
N ASP A 168 7.01 4.96 6.96
CA ASP A 168 8.36 5.20 6.44
C ASP A 168 9.45 4.27 6.99
N ALA A 169 9.28 3.75 8.19
CA ALA A 169 10.23 2.83 8.81
C ALA A 169 9.53 1.67 9.52
N CYS A 170 10.25 0.55 9.57
CA CYS A 170 9.82 -0.64 10.25
C CYS A 170 10.84 -0.97 11.34
N PHE A 171 10.43 -0.88 12.60
CA PHE A 171 11.27 -1.19 13.76
C PHE A 171 10.86 -2.49 14.41
N GLY A 172 11.83 -3.31 14.80
CA GLY A 172 11.58 -4.56 15.49
C GLY A 172 12.71 -4.94 16.43
N TYR A 173 12.36 -5.65 17.48
CA TYR A 173 13.29 -6.32 18.37
C TYR A 173 13.36 -7.80 18.01
N VAL A 174 14.56 -8.27 17.72
CA VAL A 174 14.81 -9.64 17.25
C VAL A 174 15.14 -10.53 18.44
N VAL A 175 14.37 -11.59 18.61
CA VAL A 175 14.62 -12.66 19.58
C VAL A 175 14.83 -13.96 18.82
N GLU A 176 15.93 -14.64 19.09
CA GLU A 176 16.26 -15.90 18.46
C GLU A 176 15.94 -17.07 19.38
N ASN A 177 15.13 -17.99 18.88
CA ASN A 177 14.85 -19.28 19.49
C ASN A 177 15.52 -20.39 18.69
N GLU A 178 15.54 -21.61 19.21
CA GLU A 178 16.11 -22.77 18.50
C GLU A 178 15.44 -23.03 17.15
N ILE A 179 14.13 -22.79 17.06
CA ILE A 179 13.30 -23.12 15.89
C ILE A 179 13.20 -21.98 14.91
N GLU A 180 12.99 -20.74 15.41
CA GLU A 180 12.76 -19.56 14.57
C GLU A 180 13.34 -18.30 15.21
N THR A 181 13.48 -17.28 14.37
CA THR A 181 13.83 -15.92 14.80
C THR A 181 12.55 -15.10 14.85
N SER A 182 12.11 -14.70 16.02
CA SER A 182 10.92 -13.85 16.20
C SER A 182 11.30 -12.38 16.10
N ILE A 183 10.45 -11.56 15.46
CA ILE A 183 10.60 -10.11 15.40
C ILE A 183 9.39 -9.49 16.09
N TYR A 184 9.63 -8.83 17.22
CA TYR A 184 8.61 -8.06 17.93
C TYR A 184 8.58 -6.66 17.35
N TRP A 185 7.48 -6.30 16.71
CA TRP A 185 7.31 -5.01 16.08
C TRP A 185 7.20 -3.90 17.12
N LEU A 186 8.00 -2.86 16.95
CA LEU A 186 8.00 -1.68 17.79
C LEU A 186 7.31 -0.52 17.07
N ASP A 187 6.59 0.31 17.82
CA ASP A 187 5.91 1.45 17.24
C ASP A 187 6.92 2.58 16.92
N PRO A 188 6.94 3.10 15.69
CA PRO A 188 7.77 4.25 15.31
C PRO A 188 7.62 5.49 16.19
N LEU A 189 6.48 5.65 16.89
CA LEU A 189 6.21 6.81 17.74
C LEU A 189 7.17 6.93 18.94
N TYR A 190 7.77 5.82 19.38
CA TYR A 190 8.77 5.81 20.45
C TYR A 190 10.15 5.33 19.98
N CYS A 191 10.35 5.12 18.68
CA CYS A 191 11.63 4.73 18.08
C CYS A 191 12.27 5.91 17.37
N GLU A 192 13.59 6.01 17.41
CA GLU A 192 14.35 7.05 16.72
C GLU A 192 15.60 6.46 16.09
N ILE A 193 15.85 6.74 14.81
CA ILE A 193 17.05 6.34 14.11
C ILE A 193 18.22 7.18 14.60
N LYS A 194 19.26 6.54 15.13
CA LYS A 194 20.45 7.21 15.68
C LYS A 194 21.70 6.99 14.85
N ARG A 195 21.77 5.92 14.08
CA ARG A 195 22.96 5.57 13.30
C ARG A 195 22.56 4.98 11.95
N ASN A 196 23.34 5.32 10.94
CA ASN A 196 23.34 4.66 9.64
C ASN A 196 24.74 4.04 9.45
N ILE A 197 24.81 2.71 9.29
CA ILE A 197 26.08 1.95 9.17
C ILE A 197 26.41 1.75 7.68
N GLY A 198 26.07 2.63 6.81
CA GLY A 198 26.28 2.41 5.39
C GLY A 198 25.45 1.25 4.82
N GLY A 199 25.29 1.20 3.51
CA GLY A 199 24.56 0.10 2.87
C GLY A 199 23.12 -0.10 3.31
N ASN A 200 22.46 0.97 3.80
CA ASN A 200 21.05 0.94 4.23
C ASN A 200 20.75 0.11 5.50
N VAL A 201 21.72 -0.03 6.39
CA VAL A 201 21.52 -0.63 7.71
C VAL A 201 21.46 0.45 8.78
N PHE A 202 20.35 0.47 9.52
CA PHE A 202 20.06 1.50 10.51
C PHE A 202 20.13 0.95 11.94
N GLY A 203 20.74 1.74 12.84
CA GLY A 203 20.65 1.52 14.27
C GLY A 203 19.68 2.51 14.90
N PHE A 204 18.84 2.04 15.80
CA PHE A 204 17.81 2.85 16.42
C PHE A 204 17.79 2.74 17.94
N ALA A 205 17.18 3.72 18.57
CA ALA A 205 16.94 3.75 20.00
C ALA A 205 15.46 3.82 20.30
N VAL A 206 15.07 3.28 21.45
CA VAL A 206 13.71 3.31 21.98
C VAL A 206 13.63 4.32 23.10
N ASN A 207 12.64 5.22 23.05
CA ASN A 207 12.36 6.16 24.14
C ASN A 207 11.42 5.51 25.15
N ARG A 208 11.97 5.06 26.28
CA ARG A 208 11.20 4.38 27.34
C ARG A 208 10.09 5.25 27.93
N SER A 209 10.27 6.59 27.96
CA SER A 209 9.27 7.51 28.51
C SER A 209 7.99 7.58 27.67
N LEU A 210 8.07 7.26 26.38
CA LEU A 210 6.93 7.26 25.46
C LEU A 210 6.21 5.90 25.40
N VAL A 211 6.80 4.84 25.95
CA VAL A 211 6.21 3.51 25.98
C VAL A 211 5.24 3.43 27.16
N ASN A 212 3.96 3.18 26.88
CA ASN A 212 2.93 2.93 27.89
C ASN A 212 3.23 1.62 28.66
N ASN A 213 2.89 1.58 29.95
CA ASN A 213 3.15 0.39 30.78
C ASN A 213 2.41 -0.86 30.27
N ASP A 214 1.20 -0.73 29.77
CA ASP A 214 0.46 -1.85 29.18
C ASP A 214 1.19 -2.48 27.97
N ILE A 215 1.82 -1.62 27.14
CA ILE A 215 2.63 -2.06 25.99
C ILE A 215 3.96 -2.66 26.48
N TYR A 216 4.58 -2.03 27.49
CA TYR A 216 5.83 -2.49 28.06
C TYR A 216 5.75 -3.92 28.60
N GLU A 217 4.66 -4.28 29.26
CA GLU A 217 4.41 -5.64 29.77
C GLU A 217 4.31 -6.71 28.65
N THR A 218 3.99 -6.29 27.42
CA THR A 218 3.94 -7.20 26.26
C THR A 218 5.31 -7.47 25.64
N PHE A 219 6.34 -6.72 26.02
CA PHE A 219 7.67 -6.89 25.45
C PHE A 219 8.36 -8.15 25.96
N PRO A 220 9.28 -8.75 25.17
CA PRO A 220 10.13 -9.84 25.65
C PRO A 220 10.92 -9.41 26.89
N SER A 221 11.13 -10.35 27.82
CA SER A 221 11.86 -10.09 29.08
C SER A 221 13.23 -9.46 28.86
N GLU A 222 13.96 -9.90 27.83
CA GLU A 222 15.27 -9.36 27.46
C GLU A 222 15.21 -7.87 27.08
N LEU A 223 14.16 -7.46 26.34
CA LEU A 223 13.94 -6.07 25.98
C LEU A 223 13.54 -5.24 27.21
N GLN A 224 12.70 -5.79 28.08
CA GLN A 224 12.30 -5.14 29.33
C GLN A 224 13.53 -4.86 30.20
N GLU A 225 14.38 -5.86 30.41
CA GLU A 225 15.63 -5.69 31.17
C GLU A 225 16.57 -4.66 30.54
N LEU A 226 16.70 -4.67 29.20
CA LEU A 226 17.51 -3.69 28.48
C LEU A 226 17.01 -2.26 28.72
N LEU A 227 15.69 -2.06 28.64
CA LEU A 227 15.05 -0.76 28.83
C LEU A 227 15.13 -0.29 30.28
N GLU A 228 15.16 -1.18 31.27
CA GLU A 228 15.31 -0.83 32.70
C GLU A 228 16.75 -0.49 33.10
N LYS A 229 17.70 -1.32 32.70
CA LYS A 229 19.14 -1.08 32.99
C LYS A 229 19.61 0.25 32.42
N SER A 230 19.02 0.71 31.33
CA SER A 230 19.44 1.97 30.68
C SER A 230 18.78 3.23 31.25
N LYS A 231 17.77 3.12 32.13
CA LYS A 231 17.19 4.27 32.85
C LYS A 231 18.22 5.03 33.69
N GLU A 232 19.19 4.29 34.23
CA GLU A 232 20.22 4.87 35.09
C GLU A 232 21.34 5.58 34.31
N ILE A 233 21.50 5.27 33.01
CA ILE A 233 22.67 5.67 32.22
C ILE A 233 22.36 6.78 31.22
N SER A 234 21.13 6.89 30.72
CA SER A 234 20.78 7.81 29.63
C SER A 234 19.97 9.02 30.13
N PRO A 235 20.47 10.26 29.97
CA PRO A 235 19.78 11.46 30.44
C PRO A 235 18.43 11.71 29.72
N ASN A 236 18.19 11.11 28.55
CA ASN A 236 17.01 11.33 27.75
C ASN A 236 16.07 10.11 27.69
N ASN A 237 16.24 9.10 28.54
CA ASN A 237 15.51 7.83 28.52
C ASN A 237 15.53 7.11 27.14
N MET A 238 16.53 7.43 26.31
CA MET A 238 16.75 6.80 25.01
C MET A 238 17.68 5.60 25.17
N VAL A 239 17.20 4.43 24.78
CA VAL A 239 17.92 3.17 24.90
C VAL A 239 18.28 2.65 23.52
N MET A 240 19.57 2.57 23.22
CA MET A 240 20.05 1.99 21.96
C MET A 240 19.81 0.48 21.96
N ILE A 241 19.19 0.00 20.88
CA ILE A 241 19.03 -1.44 20.67
C ILE A 241 20.33 -2.00 20.07
N PRO A 242 20.88 -3.09 20.64
CA PRO A 242 22.05 -3.78 20.07
C PRO A 242 21.74 -4.27 18.64
N TYR A 243 22.73 -4.21 17.76
CA TYR A 243 22.53 -4.62 16.35
C TYR A 243 22.11 -6.07 16.18
N GLU A 244 22.53 -6.93 17.09
CA GLU A 244 22.17 -8.36 17.14
C GLU A 244 20.65 -8.56 17.29
N ASN A 245 20.01 -7.67 18.07
CA ASN A 245 18.59 -7.70 18.37
C ASN A 245 17.80 -6.63 17.60
N SER A 246 18.45 -5.92 16.67
CA SER A 246 17.86 -4.79 15.96
C SER A 246 17.36 -5.21 14.59
N PHE A 247 16.10 -4.88 14.29
CA PHE A 247 15.53 -4.88 12.95
C PHE A 247 15.08 -3.45 12.62
N CYS A 248 15.68 -2.85 11.61
CA CYS A 248 15.29 -1.52 11.17
C CYS A 248 15.48 -1.38 9.66
N LEU A 249 14.38 -1.15 8.96
CA LEU A 249 14.37 -0.78 7.56
C LEU A 249 13.67 0.57 7.41
N LYS A 250 14.07 1.37 6.42
CA LYS A 250 13.50 2.70 6.15
C LYS A 250 13.31 2.93 4.67
N TYR A 251 12.14 3.46 4.29
CA TYR A 251 11.84 3.74 2.89
C TYR A 251 12.69 4.91 2.36
N HIS A 252 12.71 6.06 3.06
CA HIS A 252 13.54 7.22 2.70
C HIS A 252 14.89 7.17 3.43
N ASN A 253 15.93 6.73 2.74
CA ASN A 253 17.25 6.49 3.34
C ASN A 253 18.04 7.75 3.68
N ASP A 254 17.70 8.89 3.07
CA ASP A 254 18.47 10.14 3.15
C ASP A 254 18.23 10.93 4.42
N PHE A 255 17.09 10.69 5.10
CA PHE A 255 16.65 11.48 6.25
C PHE A 255 16.49 10.62 7.50
N THR A 256 16.71 11.23 8.67
CA THR A 256 16.49 10.56 9.97
C THR A 256 15.06 10.66 10.47
N TYR A 257 14.32 11.71 10.09
CA TYR A 257 12.91 11.88 10.42
C TYR A 257 12.01 10.98 9.57
N LEU A 258 10.85 10.65 10.13
CA LEU A 258 9.91 9.70 9.54
C LEU A 258 8.74 10.43 8.90
N TYR A 259 8.40 10.05 7.67
CA TYR A 259 7.21 10.52 6.98
C TYR A 259 6.76 9.50 5.92
N SER A 260 5.46 9.29 5.78
CA SER A 260 4.94 8.36 4.77
C SER A 260 5.35 8.77 3.37
N PRO A 261 5.75 7.84 2.49
CA PRO A 261 5.97 8.11 1.06
C PRO A 261 4.78 8.80 0.37
N PHE A 262 3.58 8.52 0.88
CA PHE A 262 2.33 9.06 0.35
C PHE A 262 1.83 10.31 1.10
N LEU A 263 2.72 11.01 1.81
CA LEU A 263 2.35 12.21 2.58
C LEU A 263 1.71 13.29 1.70
N GLY A 264 2.29 13.55 0.50
CA GLY A 264 1.76 14.53 -0.44
C GLY A 264 0.34 14.21 -0.91
N LEU A 265 0.03 12.94 -1.09
CA LEU A 265 -1.26 12.47 -1.57
C LEU A 265 -2.41 12.70 -0.59
N ILE A 266 -2.12 12.95 0.68
CA ILE A 266 -3.15 13.27 1.67
C ILE A 266 -3.89 14.56 1.29
N ALA A 267 -3.19 15.52 0.72
CA ALA A 267 -3.82 16.75 0.22
C ALA A 267 -4.83 16.46 -0.90
N GLU A 268 -4.49 15.56 -1.82
CA GLU A 268 -5.36 15.18 -2.93
C GLU A 268 -6.60 14.40 -2.47
N ILE A 269 -6.46 13.55 -1.45
CA ILE A 269 -7.62 12.88 -0.83
C ILE A 269 -8.61 13.91 -0.26
N LEU A 270 -8.09 14.99 0.37
CA LEU A 270 -8.94 16.08 0.87
C LEU A 270 -9.67 16.78 -0.28
N ASN A 271 -9.02 16.97 -1.43
CA ASN A 271 -9.64 17.55 -2.62
C ASN A 271 -10.73 16.65 -3.20
N ILE A 272 -10.52 15.32 -3.19
CA ILE A 272 -11.53 14.34 -3.61
C ILE A 272 -12.75 14.38 -2.68
N ASP A 273 -12.57 14.44 -1.37
CA ASP A 273 -13.65 14.48 -0.40
C ASP A 273 -14.44 15.79 -0.52
N ASP A 274 -13.75 16.94 -0.69
CA ASP A 274 -14.40 18.24 -0.95
C ASP A 274 -15.23 18.21 -2.24
N ALA A 275 -14.71 17.59 -3.32
CA ALA A 275 -15.43 17.46 -4.59
C ALA A 275 -16.68 16.58 -4.46
N LYS A 276 -16.60 15.49 -3.69
CA LYS A 276 -17.76 14.64 -3.39
C LYS A 276 -18.82 15.34 -2.58
N ASP A 277 -18.41 16.09 -1.55
CA ASP A 277 -19.32 16.87 -0.73
C ASP A 277 -20.01 17.97 -1.55
N LEU A 278 -19.26 18.62 -2.44
CA LEU A 278 -19.82 19.60 -3.37
C LEU A 278 -20.83 18.96 -4.35
N SER A 279 -20.47 17.81 -4.93
CA SER A 279 -21.36 17.06 -5.84
C SER A 279 -22.65 16.64 -5.14
N LYS A 280 -22.54 16.14 -3.89
CA LYS A 280 -23.69 15.79 -3.06
C LYS A 280 -24.56 17.00 -2.75
N ALA A 281 -23.93 18.12 -2.36
CA ALA A 281 -24.63 19.37 -2.08
C ALA A 281 -25.39 19.88 -3.29
N LYS A 282 -24.79 19.79 -4.49
CA LYS A 282 -25.49 20.18 -5.73
C LYS A 282 -26.64 19.23 -6.06
N ALA A 283 -26.43 17.90 -5.93
CA ALA A 283 -27.50 16.94 -6.15
C ALA A 283 -28.69 17.17 -5.20
N GLU A 284 -28.42 17.53 -3.94
CA GLU A 284 -29.47 17.94 -2.99
C GLU A 284 -30.15 19.24 -3.42
N ALA A 285 -29.37 20.25 -3.86
CA ALA A 285 -29.92 21.51 -4.37
C ALA A 285 -30.76 21.32 -5.65
N ASP A 286 -30.32 20.44 -6.56
CA ASP A 286 -31.08 20.11 -7.78
C ASP A 286 -32.36 19.32 -7.49
N ALA A 287 -32.39 18.57 -6.38
CA ALA A 287 -33.61 17.90 -5.91
C ALA A 287 -34.64 18.88 -5.33
N TYR A 288 -34.20 20.08 -4.92
CA TYR A 288 -35.12 21.13 -4.47
C TYR A 288 -35.73 21.82 -5.67
N LYS A 289 -37.04 21.59 -5.92
CA LYS A 289 -37.82 22.32 -6.92
C LYS A 289 -38.67 23.36 -6.24
N LEU A 290 -38.66 24.59 -6.74
CA LEU A 290 -39.55 25.64 -6.33
C LEU A 290 -40.75 25.67 -7.28
N VAL A 291 -41.92 25.40 -6.73
CA VAL A 291 -43.20 25.53 -7.45
C VAL A 291 -43.78 26.87 -7.08
N TYR A 292 -43.94 27.73 -8.06
CA TYR A 292 -44.57 29.03 -7.88
C TYR A 292 -46.05 28.93 -8.20
N LEU A 293 -46.88 29.25 -7.23
CA LEU A 293 -48.30 29.44 -7.42
C LEU A 293 -48.54 30.89 -7.84
N LYS A 294 -48.85 31.11 -9.11
CA LYS A 294 -49.16 32.45 -9.62
C LYS A 294 -50.52 32.91 -9.14
N ILE A 295 -50.54 33.96 -8.35
CA ILE A 295 -51.79 34.59 -7.90
C ILE A 295 -52.13 35.67 -8.90
N PRO A 296 -53.37 35.70 -9.49
CA PRO A 296 -53.78 36.74 -10.43
C PRO A 296 -53.84 38.09 -9.72
N THR A 297 -53.31 39.15 -10.39
CA THR A 297 -53.33 40.52 -9.95
C THR A 297 -54.17 41.37 -10.89
N ASN A 298 -54.80 42.43 -10.39
CA ASN A 298 -55.52 43.45 -11.21
C ASN A 298 -54.49 44.31 -11.97
N ASP A 299 -55.00 45.14 -12.90
CA ASP A 299 -54.20 46.10 -13.65
C ASP A 299 -53.48 47.12 -12.75
N GLU A 300 -53.93 47.30 -11.51
CA GLU A 300 -53.34 48.14 -10.46
C GLU A 300 -52.32 47.40 -9.58
N GLY A 301 -52.01 46.10 -9.87
CA GLY A 301 -51.05 45.30 -9.12
C GLY A 301 -51.55 44.72 -7.80
N GLN A 302 -52.88 44.85 -7.52
CA GLN A 302 -53.49 44.29 -6.32
C GLN A 302 -53.94 42.85 -6.56
N MET A 303 -53.74 41.98 -5.55
CA MET A 303 -54.11 40.55 -5.64
C MET A 303 -55.67 40.46 -5.72
N THR A 304 -56.17 39.71 -6.69
CA THR A 304 -57.57 39.45 -6.92
C THR A 304 -58.16 38.38 -6.02
N MET A 305 -57.33 37.59 -5.35
CA MET A 305 -57.74 36.54 -4.42
C MET A 305 -57.30 36.89 -2.99
N GLY A 306 -58.25 36.81 -2.05
CA GLY A 306 -57.99 37.04 -0.63
C GLY A 306 -57.18 35.90 0.00
N ASP A 307 -56.50 36.22 1.10
CA ASP A 307 -55.68 35.27 1.85
C ASP A 307 -56.44 34.02 2.31
N GLU A 308 -57.71 34.11 2.48
CA GLU A 308 -58.64 33.02 2.87
C GLU A 308 -58.65 31.88 1.81
N ILE A 309 -58.32 32.15 0.53
CA ILE A 309 -58.31 31.18 -0.54
C ILE A 309 -56.87 30.75 -0.84
N VAL A 310 -55.93 31.70 -0.81
CA VAL A 310 -54.51 31.45 -1.18
C VAL A 310 -53.83 30.55 -0.15
N VAL A 311 -54.08 30.76 1.14
CA VAL A 311 -53.41 30.00 2.21
C VAL A 311 -53.83 28.51 2.22
N PRO A 312 -55.16 28.17 2.22
CA PRO A 312 -55.56 26.77 2.17
C PRO A 312 -55.11 26.06 0.89
N PHE A 313 -55.17 26.74 -0.26
CA PHE A 313 -54.75 26.17 -1.54
C PHE A 313 -53.22 25.92 -1.55
N THR A 314 -52.46 26.85 -1.04
CA THR A 314 -50.98 26.68 -0.89
C THR A 314 -50.63 25.51 0.04
N THR A 315 -51.42 25.37 1.13
CA THR A 315 -51.23 24.26 2.09
C THR A 315 -51.59 22.93 1.45
N MET A 316 -52.67 22.85 0.70
CA MET A 316 -53.10 21.65 -0.02
C MET A 316 -52.05 21.23 -1.08
N VAL A 317 -51.54 22.18 -1.85
CA VAL A 317 -50.45 21.89 -2.83
C VAL A 317 -49.18 21.44 -2.14
N LYS A 318 -48.86 22.03 -0.98
CA LYS A 318 -47.68 21.64 -0.20
C LYS A 318 -47.80 20.24 0.39
N GLU A 319 -49.02 19.80 0.76
CA GLU A 319 -49.27 18.44 1.27
C GLU A 319 -49.14 17.36 0.16
N VAL A 320 -49.47 17.72 -1.09
CA VAL A 320 -49.41 16.82 -2.24
C VAL A 320 -48.01 16.77 -2.86
N CYS A 321 -47.21 17.83 -2.71
CA CYS A 321 -45.85 17.90 -3.25
C CYS A 321 -44.89 17.11 -2.37
N PRO A 322 -43.84 16.48 -2.99
CA PRO A 322 -42.77 15.87 -2.23
C PRO A 322 -42.14 16.86 -1.24
N SER A 323 -41.63 16.35 -0.11
CA SER A 323 -41.03 17.19 0.95
C SER A 323 -39.80 18.01 0.49
N SER A 324 -39.20 17.63 -0.64
CA SER A 324 -38.10 18.35 -1.31
C SER A 324 -38.59 19.55 -2.15
N TRP A 325 -39.91 19.75 -2.33
CA TRP A 325 -40.44 20.85 -3.15
C TRP A 325 -40.91 22.00 -2.26
N GLY A 326 -40.35 23.17 -2.54
CA GLY A 326 -40.85 24.42 -1.91
C GLY A 326 -42.01 25.00 -2.72
N VAL A 327 -43.15 25.26 -2.08
CA VAL A 327 -44.30 25.89 -2.74
C VAL A 327 -44.38 27.33 -2.23
N VAL A 328 -44.25 28.29 -3.14
CA VAL A 328 -44.32 29.72 -2.80
C VAL A 328 -45.39 30.40 -3.63
N PRO A 329 -46.40 31.06 -3.00
CA PRO A 329 -47.36 31.90 -3.71
C PRO A 329 -46.69 33.22 -4.12
N VAL A 330 -46.78 33.57 -5.40
CA VAL A 330 -46.12 34.77 -5.99
C VAL A 330 -47.13 35.56 -6.78
N PRO A 331 -47.21 36.92 -6.64
CA PRO A 331 -48.03 37.75 -7.52
C PRO A 331 -47.60 37.63 -9.00
N MET A 332 -48.56 37.71 -9.90
CA MET A 332 -48.28 37.62 -11.34
C MET A 332 -47.26 38.69 -11.76
N GLY A 333 -46.14 38.28 -12.32
CA GLY A 333 -45.08 39.16 -12.81
C GLY A 333 -43.64 38.73 -12.57
N MET A 334 -43.42 37.69 -11.74
CA MET A 334 -42.09 37.13 -11.56
C MET A 334 -41.81 35.96 -12.52
N GLU A 335 -40.75 36.06 -13.27
CA GLU A 335 -40.22 34.97 -14.11
C GLU A 335 -39.31 34.04 -13.29
N LEU A 336 -39.47 32.76 -13.53
CA LEU A 336 -38.66 31.71 -12.96
C LEU A 336 -37.22 31.78 -13.48
N MET A 337 -36.25 31.91 -12.60
CA MET A 337 -34.89 31.47 -12.88
C MET A 337 -34.77 29.96 -12.60
N GLU A 338 -34.87 29.15 -13.61
CA GLU A 338 -34.43 27.77 -13.51
C GLU A 338 -32.91 27.73 -13.40
N SER A 339 -32.40 27.33 -12.24
CA SER A 339 -30.99 26.97 -12.10
C SER A 339 -30.78 25.64 -12.85
N LYS A 340 -30.38 25.72 -14.11
CA LYS A 340 -29.86 24.56 -14.83
C LYS A 340 -28.46 24.28 -14.31
N SER A 341 -28.33 23.41 -13.34
CA SER A 341 -27.02 22.89 -13.02
C SER A 341 -26.63 21.84 -14.06
N THR A 342 -25.48 22.00 -14.64
CA THR A 342 -24.85 20.99 -15.52
C THR A 342 -24.25 19.92 -14.62
N VAL A 343 -25.06 18.92 -14.22
CA VAL A 343 -24.63 17.77 -13.40
C VAL A 343 -23.43 17.03 -14.01
N SER A 344 -23.27 17.12 -15.34
CA SER A 344 -22.16 16.46 -16.06
C SER A 344 -20.77 16.97 -15.66
N ASP A 345 -20.60 18.27 -15.32
CA ASP A 345 -19.28 18.83 -15.00
C ASP A 345 -18.75 18.43 -13.63
N ASP A 346 -19.60 18.08 -12.69
CA ASP A 346 -19.19 17.77 -11.33
C ASP A 346 -18.80 16.30 -11.13
N VAL A 347 -19.44 15.38 -11.85
CA VAL A 347 -19.01 13.97 -11.91
C VAL A 347 -17.61 13.91 -12.53
N ASN A 348 -17.38 14.69 -13.60
CA ASN A 348 -16.06 14.78 -14.22
C ASN A 348 -14.99 15.34 -13.27
N LYS A 349 -15.34 16.27 -12.36
CA LYS A 349 -14.36 16.79 -11.37
C LYS A 349 -13.95 15.76 -10.33
N VAL A 350 -14.85 14.92 -9.85
CA VAL A 350 -14.51 13.84 -8.93
C VAL A 350 -13.59 12.84 -9.61
N GLU A 351 -13.92 12.42 -10.83
CA GLU A 351 -13.08 11.52 -11.62
C GLU A 351 -11.71 12.14 -11.90
N GLN A 352 -11.66 13.40 -12.28
CA GLN A 352 -10.41 14.13 -12.51
C GLN A 352 -9.54 14.21 -11.26
N ASN A 353 -10.12 14.49 -10.08
CA ASN A 353 -9.37 14.51 -8.83
C ASN A 353 -8.85 13.11 -8.45
N VAL A 354 -9.61 12.05 -8.72
CA VAL A 354 -9.15 10.67 -8.53
C VAL A 354 -8.02 10.33 -9.49
N GLU A 355 -8.12 10.76 -10.74
CA GLU A 355 -7.04 10.59 -11.72
C GLU A 355 -5.76 11.35 -11.33
N ASN A 356 -5.90 12.59 -10.85
CA ASN A 356 -4.79 13.38 -10.35
C ASN A 356 -4.11 12.69 -9.16
N TYR A 357 -4.91 12.18 -8.20
CA TYR A 357 -4.40 11.44 -7.04
C TYR A 357 -3.49 10.26 -7.44
N TYR A 358 -3.94 9.43 -8.36
CA TYR A 358 -3.13 8.30 -8.82
C TYR A 358 -1.98 8.73 -9.74
N GLY A 359 -2.16 9.80 -10.51
CA GLY A 359 -1.09 10.40 -11.30
C GLY A 359 0.05 10.94 -10.44
N GLU A 360 -0.27 11.62 -9.34
CA GLU A 360 0.73 12.09 -8.37
C GLU A 360 1.36 10.95 -7.57
N ALA A 361 0.62 9.87 -7.33
CA ALA A 361 1.17 8.65 -6.74
C ALA A 361 2.18 7.94 -7.65
N GLY A 362 2.33 8.37 -8.90
CA GLY A 362 3.18 7.73 -9.90
C GLY A 362 2.61 6.42 -10.44
N VAL A 363 1.41 6.01 -10.00
CA VAL A 363 0.77 4.76 -10.41
C VAL A 363 -0.04 5.00 -11.68
N SER A 364 0.08 4.11 -12.65
CA SER A 364 -0.59 4.26 -13.94
C SER A 364 -2.11 4.37 -13.79
N LYS A 365 -2.70 5.35 -14.48
CA LYS A 365 -4.15 5.48 -14.67
C LYS A 365 -4.79 4.19 -15.20
N SER A 366 -4.03 3.40 -15.93
CA SER A 366 -4.42 2.11 -16.50
C SER A 366 -4.89 1.08 -15.50
N LEU A 367 -4.45 1.17 -14.25
CA LEU A 367 -4.91 0.29 -13.15
C LEU A 367 -6.35 0.57 -12.71
N ILE A 368 -6.89 1.74 -13.09
CA ILE A 368 -8.16 2.24 -12.58
C ILE A 368 -9.17 2.42 -13.71
N SER A 369 -8.71 2.86 -14.89
CA SER A 369 -9.57 3.06 -16.05
C SER A 369 -9.49 1.85 -17.00
N SER A 370 -10.64 1.43 -17.50
CA SER A 370 -10.76 0.30 -18.45
C SER A 370 -10.20 0.57 -19.85
N ALA A 371 -9.60 1.74 -20.09
CA ALA A 371 -9.26 2.25 -21.43
C ALA A 371 -7.79 2.10 -21.84
N SER A 372 -6.97 1.33 -21.11
CA SER A 372 -5.52 1.27 -21.37
C SER A 372 -5.05 0.04 -22.13
N SER A 373 -3.94 0.20 -22.87
CA SER A 373 -3.25 -0.91 -23.51
C SER A 373 -2.50 -1.77 -22.48
N GLY A 374 -2.56 -3.09 -22.60
CA GLY A 374 -1.89 -4.01 -21.68
C GLY A 374 -0.36 -3.85 -21.65
N SER A 375 0.27 -3.26 -22.67
CA SER A 375 1.71 -3.00 -22.73
C SER A 375 2.13 -1.82 -21.85
N GLU A 376 1.36 -0.73 -21.85
CA GLU A 376 1.61 0.44 -20.99
C GLU A 376 1.46 0.08 -19.52
N LEU A 377 0.45 -0.74 -19.19
CA LEU A 377 0.23 -1.24 -17.85
C LEU A 377 1.42 -2.06 -17.34
N LYS A 378 1.94 -3.00 -18.16
CA LYS A 378 3.13 -3.80 -17.80
C LYS A 378 4.37 -2.93 -17.56
N LEU A 379 4.58 -1.89 -18.38
CA LEU A 379 5.72 -0.99 -18.22
C LEU A 379 5.62 -0.19 -16.91
N SER A 380 4.44 0.34 -16.59
CA SER A 380 4.21 1.04 -15.33
C SER A 380 4.45 0.14 -14.12
N MET A 381 3.90 -1.07 -14.12
CA MET A 381 4.13 -2.04 -13.03
C MET A 381 5.61 -2.38 -12.83
N LYS A 382 6.42 -2.40 -13.91
CA LYS A 382 7.88 -2.59 -13.80
C LYS A 382 8.58 -1.41 -13.14
N VAL A 383 8.11 -0.19 -13.38
CA VAL A 383 8.64 1.01 -12.70
C VAL A 383 8.31 0.94 -11.21
N ASP A 384 7.05 0.65 -10.88
CA ASP A 384 6.57 0.53 -9.50
C ASP A 384 7.30 -0.59 -8.72
N SER A 385 7.67 -1.69 -9.42
CA SER A 385 8.45 -2.79 -8.85
C SER A 385 9.83 -2.35 -8.33
N SER A 386 10.39 -1.25 -8.85
CA SER A 386 11.71 -0.74 -8.44
C SER A 386 11.76 -0.36 -6.95
N ASP A 387 10.66 0.13 -6.40
CA ASP A 387 10.56 0.48 -4.98
C ASP A 387 10.63 -0.79 -4.10
N ILE A 388 9.98 -1.85 -4.53
CA ILE A 388 10.02 -3.15 -3.84
C ILE A 388 11.43 -3.74 -3.90
N TYR A 389 12.12 -3.65 -5.05
CA TYR A 389 13.50 -4.14 -5.16
C TYR A 389 14.48 -3.36 -4.28
N ARG A 390 14.24 -2.07 -4.06
CA ARG A 390 15.01 -1.27 -3.11
C ARG A 390 14.83 -1.79 -1.67
N ILE A 391 13.61 -2.17 -1.29
CA ILE A 391 13.33 -2.79 0.02
C ILE A 391 14.02 -4.16 0.13
N TYR A 392 14.02 -4.97 -0.92
CA TYR A 392 14.72 -6.26 -0.91
C TYR A 392 16.23 -6.10 -0.67
N ARG A 393 16.88 -5.13 -1.31
CA ARG A 393 18.31 -4.84 -1.08
C ARG A 393 18.60 -4.40 0.35
N GLN A 394 17.72 -3.64 0.98
CA GLN A 394 17.88 -3.31 2.40
C GLN A 394 17.72 -4.55 3.28
N LEU A 395 16.75 -5.40 2.96
CA LEU A 395 16.53 -6.64 3.69
C LEU A 395 17.73 -7.60 3.54
N GLU A 396 18.30 -7.72 2.36
CA GLU A 396 19.56 -8.46 2.12
C GLU A 396 20.69 -7.93 2.99
N ALA A 397 20.92 -6.61 2.97
CA ALA A 397 21.99 -5.98 3.75
C ALA A 397 21.79 -6.20 5.27
N TRP A 398 20.55 -6.13 5.75
CA TRP A 398 20.22 -6.43 7.14
C TRP A 398 20.49 -7.90 7.48
N ILE A 399 20.08 -8.86 6.64
CA ILE A 399 20.32 -10.29 6.85
C ILE A 399 21.81 -10.58 6.84
N GLU A 400 22.57 -10.01 5.91
CA GLU A 400 24.03 -10.18 5.87
C GLU A 400 24.71 -9.71 7.16
N LEU A 401 24.27 -8.54 7.70
CA LEU A 401 24.76 -8.07 8.99
C LEU A 401 24.43 -9.08 10.09
N GLN A 402 23.18 -9.55 10.14
CA GLN A 402 22.74 -10.53 11.13
C GLN A 402 23.54 -11.83 11.06
N MET A 403 23.84 -12.28 9.85
CA MET A 403 24.65 -13.48 9.65
C MET A 403 26.12 -13.28 10.10
N LYS A 404 26.69 -12.11 9.82
CA LYS A 404 28.05 -11.75 10.29
C LYS A 404 28.12 -11.70 11.82
N LEU A 405 27.13 -11.10 12.48
CA LEU A 405 27.05 -11.03 13.95
C LEU A 405 26.89 -12.42 14.60
N ARG A 406 26.28 -13.37 13.91
CA ARG A 406 26.13 -14.78 14.34
C ARG A 406 27.35 -15.65 14.00
N GLY A 407 28.46 -15.07 13.53
CA GLY A 407 29.71 -15.76 13.30
C GLY A 407 29.82 -16.48 11.96
N PHE A 408 28.93 -16.21 10.99
CA PHE A 408 29.08 -16.74 9.63
C PHE A 408 30.08 -15.91 8.82
N ILE A 409 31.33 -15.84 9.33
CA ILE A 409 32.43 -15.12 8.71
C ILE A 409 33.51 -16.14 8.37
N TYR A 410 33.89 -16.22 7.09
CA TYR A 410 34.92 -17.13 6.59
C TYR A 410 36.00 -16.33 5.88
N ALA A 411 37.27 -16.75 6.05
CA ALA A 411 38.42 -16.05 5.48
C ALA A 411 38.49 -16.18 3.95
N ASP A 412 38.20 -17.39 3.43
CA ASP A 412 38.39 -17.70 2.03
C ASP A 412 37.17 -17.44 1.14
N TYR A 413 35.98 -17.44 1.71
CA TYR A 413 34.72 -17.27 0.99
C TYR A 413 33.68 -16.60 1.85
N GLN A 414 32.56 -16.24 1.24
CA GLN A 414 31.36 -15.71 1.92
C GLN A 414 30.11 -16.31 1.29
N PHE A 415 29.08 -16.47 2.08
CA PHE A 415 27.74 -16.69 1.57
C PHE A 415 26.99 -15.38 1.59
N ALA A 416 26.27 -15.10 0.52
CA ALA A 416 25.37 -13.96 0.40
C ALA A 416 23.96 -14.45 0.11
N ILE A 417 22.99 -13.87 0.79
CA ILE A 417 21.59 -14.04 0.40
C ILE A 417 21.32 -13.18 -0.81
N ASN A 418 20.58 -13.73 -1.75
CA ASN A 418 20.14 -13.02 -2.95
C ASN A 418 18.62 -13.15 -3.03
N ILE A 419 17.89 -12.06 -2.76
CA ILE A 419 16.44 -11.97 -2.95
C ILE A 419 16.22 -11.62 -4.41
N LEU A 420 15.52 -12.51 -5.12
CA LEU A 420 15.32 -12.32 -6.55
C LEU A 420 14.53 -11.03 -6.83
N PRO A 421 14.90 -10.24 -7.84
CA PRO A 421 14.18 -9.05 -8.23
C PRO A 421 12.88 -9.45 -8.97
N THR A 422 11.95 -10.02 -8.22
CA THR A 422 10.66 -10.49 -8.71
C THR A 422 9.52 -9.96 -7.88
N THR A 423 8.45 -9.61 -8.55
CA THR A 423 7.16 -9.25 -7.96
C THR A 423 6.08 -10.16 -8.53
N ILE A 424 4.86 -10.11 -7.99
CA ILE A 424 3.75 -10.89 -8.51
C ILE A 424 3.46 -10.62 -10.01
N PHE A 425 3.87 -9.45 -10.51
CA PHE A 425 3.59 -9.04 -11.89
C PHE A 425 4.65 -9.43 -12.91
N ASP A 426 5.90 -9.61 -12.49
CA ASP A 426 7.04 -9.85 -13.37
C ASP A 426 7.74 -11.20 -13.16
N VAL A 427 7.28 -11.97 -12.18
CA VAL A 427 7.85 -13.30 -11.88
C VAL A 427 7.80 -14.23 -13.10
N GLY A 428 6.75 -14.16 -13.91
CA GLY A 428 6.63 -14.96 -15.14
C GLY A 428 7.71 -14.61 -16.16
N ASP A 429 7.92 -13.31 -16.46
CA ASP A 429 8.97 -12.84 -17.37
C ASP A 429 10.37 -13.24 -16.86
N TYR A 430 10.55 -13.24 -15.52
CA TYR A 430 11.80 -13.66 -14.89
C TYR A 430 12.02 -15.17 -15.07
N ILE A 431 11.01 -16.01 -14.83
CA ILE A 431 11.06 -17.47 -15.05
C ILE A 431 11.45 -17.79 -16.49
N ASP A 432 10.78 -17.15 -17.48
CA ASP A 432 11.08 -17.34 -18.89
C ASP A 432 12.53 -16.98 -19.22
N THR A 433 13.05 -15.91 -18.65
CA THR A 433 14.45 -15.48 -18.82
C THR A 433 15.41 -16.50 -18.21
N GLN A 434 15.14 -16.98 -16.99
CA GLN A 434 15.97 -17.99 -16.33
C GLN A 434 15.93 -19.33 -17.07
N LEU A 435 14.78 -19.70 -17.65
CA LEU A 435 14.66 -20.91 -18.46
C LEU A 435 15.51 -20.83 -19.73
N LYS A 436 15.49 -19.69 -20.45
CA LYS A 436 16.33 -19.45 -21.62
C LYS A 436 17.84 -19.51 -21.26
N LEU A 437 18.22 -18.92 -20.11
CA LEU A 437 19.59 -18.99 -19.61
C LEU A 437 20.01 -20.42 -19.26
N ALA A 438 19.10 -21.22 -18.68
CA ALA A 438 19.37 -22.62 -18.40
C ALA A 438 19.60 -23.46 -19.68
N GLN A 439 18.91 -23.13 -20.79
CA GLN A 439 19.09 -23.78 -22.09
C GLN A 439 20.48 -23.55 -22.69
N VAL A 440 21.14 -22.44 -22.35
CA VAL A 440 22.55 -22.16 -22.78
C VAL A 440 23.56 -22.56 -21.70
N SER A 441 23.18 -23.49 -20.81
CA SER A 441 24.04 -24.07 -19.77
C SER A 441 24.56 -23.10 -18.71
N THR A 442 23.87 -21.97 -18.49
CA THR A 442 24.22 -21.06 -17.40
C THR A 442 23.88 -21.70 -16.05
N PRO A 443 24.77 -21.62 -15.02
CA PRO A 443 24.52 -22.22 -13.70
C PRO A 443 23.50 -21.42 -12.88
N ASN A 444 22.20 -21.51 -13.22
CA ASN A 444 21.11 -20.74 -12.63
C ASN A 444 19.94 -21.59 -12.12
N LYS A 445 20.13 -22.90 -11.95
CA LYS A 445 19.06 -23.81 -11.48
C LYS A 445 18.43 -23.37 -10.16
N GLY A 446 19.24 -22.89 -9.21
CA GLY A 446 18.76 -22.37 -7.92
C GLY A 446 17.83 -21.17 -8.10
N LYS A 447 18.19 -20.21 -8.97
CA LYS A 447 17.37 -19.02 -9.25
C LYS A 447 16.07 -19.38 -9.97
N LEU A 448 16.11 -20.31 -10.93
CA LEU A 448 14.92 -20.80 -11.62
C LEU A 448 13.93 -21.48 -10.66
N LEU A 449 14.40 -22.32 -9.75
CA LEU A 449 13.53 -22.98 -8.77
C LEU A 449 13.02 -21.98 -7.72
N ALA A 450 13.86 -21.06 -7.26
CA ALA A 450 13.47 -20.03 -6.31
C ALA A 450 12.39 -19.10 -6.90
N SER A 451 12.46 -18.73 -8.18
CA SER A 451 11.43 -17.91 -8.83
C SER A 451 10.06 -18.60 -8.90
N ASN A 452 10.02 -19.93 -8.85
CA ASN A 452 8.80 -20.73 -8.70
C ASN A 452 8.36 -20.92 -7.23
N GLY A 453 8.92 -20.17 -6.27
CA GLY A 453 8.58 -20.26 -4.86
C GLY A 453 9.29 -21.38 -4.08
N ILE A 454 10.23 -22.07 -4.72
CA ILE A 454 11.05 -23.11 -4.09
C ILE A 454 12.39 -22.48 -3.70
N ASN A 455 12.43 -21.75 -2.58
CA ASN A 455 13.67 -21.15 -2.09
C ASN A 455 14.72 -22.22 -1.74
N THR A 456 15.97 -21.79 -1.52
CA THR A 456 17.10 -22.72 -1.29
C THR A 456 16.84 -23.71 -0.14
N ALA A 457 16.20 -23.30 0.94
CA ALA A 457 15.91 -24.19 2.06
C ALA A 457 14.87 -25.26 1.69
N LYS A 458 13.80 -24.87 1.00
CA LYS A 458 12.78 -25.80 0.49
C LYS A 458 13.38 -26.76 -0.54
N LEU A 459 14.24 -26.24 -1.44
CA LEU A 459 14.93 -27.07 -2.43
C LEU A 459 15.78 -28.17 -1.79
N LEU A 460 16.61 -27.81 -0.80
CA LEU A 460 17.44 -28.78 -0.10
C LEU A 460 16.59 -29.78 0.69
N GLY A 461 15.55 -29.32 1.37
CA GLY A 461 14.62 -30.19 2.11
C GLY A 461 13.88 -31.17 1.19
N ASN A 462 13.32 -30.66 0.09
CA ASN A 462 12.60 -31.50 -0.88
C ASN A 462 13.56 -32.53 -1.54
N SER A 463 14.79 -32.12 -1.87
CA SER A 463 15.77 -33.04 -2.42
C SER A 463 16.09 -34.21 -1.47
N VAL A 464 16.20 -33.97 -0.17
CA VAL A 464 16.40 -35.03 0.83
C VAL A 464 15.13 -35.88 0.95
N LEU A 465 13.96 -35.25 0.99
CA LEU A 465 12.68 -35.96 1.12
C LEU A 465 12.43 -36.89 -0.06
N GLU A 466 12.58 -36.38 -1.29
CA GLU A 466 12.25 -37.10 -2.52
C GLU A 466 13.31 -38.15 -2.88
N ASN A 467 14.61 -37.81 -2.78
CA ASN A 467 15.69 -38.68 -3.24
C ASN A 467 16.18 -39.66 -2.16
N SER A 468 15.83 -39.50 -0.89
CA SER A 468 16.30 -40.35 0.20
C SER A 468 15.16 -40.96 1.01
N ILE A 469 14.26 -40.14 1.57
CA ILE A 469 13.28 -40.61 2.54
C ILE A 469 12.08 -41.29 1.87
N LEU A 470 11.60 -40.71 0.79
CA LEU A 470 10.42 -41.16 0.04
C LEU A 470 10.74 -41.63 -1.37
N SER A 471 11.99 -42.05 -1.63
CA SER A 471 12.43 -42.48 -2.95
C SER A 471 11.55 -43.61 -3.51
N ASP A 472 11.15 -44.56 -2.66
CA ASP A 472 10.28 -45.69 -3.06
C ASP A 472 8.94 -45.24 -3.65
N ILE A 473 8.43 -44.08 -3.19
CA ILE A 473 7.18 -43.51 -3.69
C ILE A 473 7.44 -42.69 -4.95
N PHE A 474 8.42 -41.81 -4.92
CA PHE A 474 8.68 -40.85 -6.03
C PHE A 474 9.32 -41.51 -7.25
N ASP A 475 10.11 -42.57 -7.08
CA ASP A 475 10.70 -43.34 -8.20
C ASP A 475 9.60 -44.03 -9.04
N SER A 476 8.42 -44.25 -8.47
CA SER A 476 7.26 -44.76 -9.22
C SER A 476 6.61 -43.70 -10.14
N TRP A 477 6.85 -42.42 -9.88
CA TRP A 477 6.29 -41.32 -10.65
C TRP A 477 7.21 -40.90 -11.80
N LYS A 478 7.25 -41.73 -12.84
CA LYS A 478 8.02 -41.38 -14.03
C LYS A 478 7.33 -40.25 -14.82
N PRO A 479 8.09 -39.28 -15.35
CA PRO A 479 7.54 -38.25 -16.22
C PRO A 479 6.84 -38.90 -17.43
N LEU A 480 5.61 -38.45 -17.72
CA LEU A 480 4.77 -39.02 -18.79
C LEU A 480 5.39 -38.87 -20.19
N ALA A 481 6.21 -37.86 -20.42
CA ALA A 481 7.01 -37.70 -21.62
C ALA A 481 8.20 -36.79 -21.32
N SER A 482 9.40 -37.31 -21.40
CA SER A 482 10.63 -36.52 -21.33
C SER A 482 11.17 -36.38 -22.74
N THR A 483 11.31 -35.15 -23.24
CA THR A 483 12.11 -34.84 -24.43
C THR A 483 13.60 -34.92 -24.11
N TYR A 484 13.96 -35.07 -22.85
CA TYR A 484 15.33 -35.35 -22.38
C TYR A 484 15.50 -36.86 -22.21
N THR A 485 16.12 -37.49 -23.14
CA THR A 485 16.77 -38.79 -22.93
C THR A 485 17.93 -38.54 -21.96
N MET A 486 17.72 -38.81 -20.66
CA MET A 486 18.83 -39.00 -19.76
C MET A 486 19.57 -40.27 -20.26
N SER A 487 20.72 -40.09 -20.90
CA SER A 487 21.67 -41.17 -21.09
C SER A 487 22.15 -41.56 -19.70
N GLY A 488 21.44 -42.50 -19.07
CA GLY A 488 21.93 -43.18 -17.89
C GLY A 488 23.17 -43.98 -18.32
N ASP A 489 24.19 -43.87 -17.51
CA ASP A 489 25.38 -44.71 -17.54
C ASP A 489 24.95 -46.17 -17.28
N SER A 490 24.49 -46.82 -18.29
CA SER A 490 24.30 -48.27 -18.31
C SER A 490 24.87 -48.78 -19.61
N ASP A 491 25.88 -49.65 -19.47
CA ASP A 491 26.43 -50.51 -20.52
C ASP A 491 25.30 -51.30 -21.22
N VAL A 492 24.51 -50.65 -22.01
CA VAL A 492 23.59 -51.28 -22.95
C VAL A 492 23.73 -50.54 -24.27
N THR A 493 24.40 -51.17 -25.16
CA THR A 493 24.42 -50.88 -26.60
C THR A 493 23.00 -50.97 -27.16
N ASP A 494 22.18 -50.02 -26.86
CA ASP A 494 20.91 -49.83 -27.58
C ASP A 494 20.88 -48.41 -28.13
N LYS A 495 21.16 -48.29 -29.40
CA LYS A 495 21.01 -47.04 -30.16
C LYS A 495 19.55 -46.63 -30.11
N GLY A 496 19.21 -45.74 -29.16
CA GLY A 496 17.90 -45.11 -29.07
C GLY A 496 17.62 -44.21 -30.27
N GLY A 497 17.29 -44.78 -31.35
CA GLY A 497 16.72 -44.16 -32.53
C GLY A 497 15.50 -44.96 -32.96
N ARG A 498 14.60 -44.32 -33.68
CA ARG A 498 13.48 -45.02 -34.31
C ARG A 498 14.02 -46.29 -35.00
N PRO A 499 13.44 -47.48 -34.75
CA PRO A 499 13.90 -48.71 -35.41
C PRO A 499 14.10 -48.48 -36.89
N MET A 500 15.26 -48.85 -37.41
CA MET A 500 15.44 -48.77 -38.87
C MET A 500 14.43 -49.69 -39.52
N LYS A 501 13.70 -49.16 -40.48
CA LYS A 501 12.87 -50.00 -41.35
C LYS A 501 13.76 -50.96 -42.12
N ASP A 502 13.29 -52.18 -42.27
CA ASP A 502 13.96 -53.17 -43.09
C ASP A 502 14.13 -52.68 -44.53
N GLU A 503 15.20 -53.11 -45.20
CA GLU A 503 15.57 -52.67 -46.57
C GLU A 503 14.43 -52.82 -47.57
N THR A 504 13.49 -53.70 -47.33
CA THR A 504 12.31 -53.95 -48.18
C THR A 504 11.21 -52.91 -48.02
N GLU A 505 11.27 -52.07 -46.96
CA GLU A 505 10.25 -51.04 -46.66
C GLU A 505 10.74 -49.61 -46.92
N ILE A 506 11.95 -49.43 -47.41
CA ILE A 506 12.55 -48.10 -47.62
C ILE A 506 12.19 -47.58 -49.01
N SER A 507 11.63 -46.36 -49.06
CA SER A 507 11.39 -45.69 -50.35
C SER A 507 12.75 -45.29 -50.99
N LYS A 508 12.84 -45.32 -52.34
CA LYS A 508 14.04 -44.93 -53.10
C LYS A 508 14.62 -43.56 -52.69
N THR A 509 13.81 -42.65 -52.23
CA THR A 509 14.20 -41.30 -51.77
C THR A 509 14.95 -41.37 -50.43
N THR A 510 14.56 -42.25 -49.52
CA THR A 510 15.17 -42.41 -48.18
C THR A 510 16.51 -43.13 -48.32
N ASP A 511 16.64 -44.05 -49.26
CA ASP A 511 17.88 -44.75 -49.54
C ASP A 511 18.99 -43.82 -50.12
N THR A 512 18.56 -42.92 -51.04
CA THR A 512 19.43 -41.89 -51.61
C THR A 512 19.90 -40.88 -50.54
N GLN A 513 19.08 -40.52 -49.58
CA GLN A 513 19.47 -39.62 -48.45
C GLN A 513 20.45 -40.31 -47.50
N ARG A 514 20.28 -41.58 -47.19
CA ARG A 514 21.21 -42.35 -46.34
C ARG A 514 22.60 -42.48 -46.96
N ASN A 515 22.67 -42.73 -48.28
CA ASN A 515 23.93 -42.83 -48.99
C ASN A 515 24.65 -41.47 -49.14
N ASN A 516 23.90 -40.36 -49.19
CA ASN A 516 24.50 -39.03 -49.21
C ASN A 516 25.02 -38.61 -47.83
N ASP A 517 24.38 -38.98 -46.70
CA ASP A 517 24.85 -38.69 -45.35
C ASP A 517 26.10 -39.50 -44.96
N SER A 518 26.23 -40.74 -45.44
CA SER A 518 27.43 -41.54 -45.22
C SER A 518 28.66 -40.99 -45.96
N ASN A 519 28.48 -40.37 -47.14
CA ASN A 519 29.60 -39.74 -47.88
C ASN A 519 29.97 -38.35 -47.35
N SER A 520 29.14 -37.69 -46.52
CA SER A 520 29.47 -36.40 -45.92
C SER A 520 30.30 -36.52 -44.66
N THR A 521 30.40 -37.70 -44.05
CA THR A 521 31.19 -37.93 -42.83
C THR A 521 32.64 -38.27 -43.12
N GLU A 522 33.01 -38.72 -44.34
CA GLU A 522 34.38 -39.01 -44.72
C GLU A 522 35.22 -37.78 -45.16
N ASN A 523 34.61 -36.61 -45.36
CA ASN A 523 35.30 -35.39 -45.78
C ASN A 523 35.44 -34.31 -44.67
N ARG A 524 35.38 -34.70 -43.40
CA ARG A 524 35.75 -33.84 -42.28
C ARG A 524 36.83 -34.49 -41.42
N ILE A 525 38.06 -34.41 -41.92
CA ILE A 525 39.29 -34.48 -41.13
C ILE A 525 40.04 -33.16 -41.36
#